data_34c84cfc87602b8ec9cd388df288bb70
#
_entry.id   34c84cfc87602b8ec9cd388df288bb70
#
_cell.length_a   1.000
_cell.length_b   1.000
_cell.length_c   1.000
_cell.angle_alpha   90.00
_cell.angle_beta   90.00
_cell.angle_gamma   90.00
#
_symmetry.space_group_name_H-M   'P 1'
#
loop_
_entity.id
_entity.type
_entity.pdbx_description
1 polymer ?
#
loop_
_entity_poly.entity_id
_entity_poly.type
_entity_poly.pdbx_seq_one_letter_code
_entity_poly.pdbx_strand_id
1 'polypeptide(L)'
;LTDKYDESRKQIEQLRANSSSLAEAEALQRRKILELNQKLKTKSYLKMANAEGSGFRLIRNTRPTKTNKASIIEKLRGCVTILADESEANNEKIIYLQFLDPNKQIIEDNANTITVNGNVYSKRVEFVFTGIDTYVCEAITIPEGSLMEGNYTLNVFEDERLITSSEFQLK
;
A
#
# COMPACT_ATOMS: atom_id res chain seq x y z
N LEU A 1 -32.82 -1.00 -63.19
CA LEU A 1 -32.23 -2.29 -62.75
C LEU A 1 -30.75 -2.17 -62.33
N THR A 2 -29.94 -1.38 -63.04
CA THR A 2 -28.54 -1.13 -62.68
C THR A 2 -28.40 -0.29 -61.41
N ASP A 3 -29.30 0.67 -61.17
CA ASP A 3 -29.24 1.54 -59.98
C ASP A 3 -29.49 0.78 -58.66
N LYS A 4 -30.43 -0.17 -58.67
CA LYS A 4 -30.69 -1.03 -57.49
C LYS A 4 -29.53 -1.99 -57.18
N TYR A 5 -28.88 -2.49 -58.22
CA TYR A 5 -27.71 -3.35 -58.06
C TYR A 5 -26.53 -2.57 -57.46
N ASP A 6 -26.27 -1.38 -57.95
CA ASP A 6 -25.18 -0.53 -57.45
C ASP A 6 -25.43 -0.07 -56.01
N GLU A 7 -26.67 0.23 -55.63
CA GLU A 7 -27.03 0.54 -54.23
C GLU A 7 -26.81 -0.63 -53.31
N SER A 8 -27.23 -1.83 -53.69
CA SER A 8 -27.00 -3.06 -52.91
C SER A 8 -25.53 -3.33 -52.73
N ARG A 9 -24.73 -3.11 -53.75
CA ARG A 9 -23.27 -3.28 -53.72
C ARG A 9 -22.60 -2.31 -52.75
N LYS A 10 -23.00 -1.05 -52.76
CA LYS A 10 -22.52 -0.03 -51.81
C LYS A 10 -22.89 -0.36 -50.39
N GLN A 11 -24.09 -0.86 -50.13
CA GLN A 11 -24.52 -1.28 -48.79
C GLN A 11 -23.72 -2.47 -48.28
N ILE A 12 -23.42 -3.42 -49.13
CA ILE A 12 -22.59 -4.59 -48.75
C ILE A 12 -21.16 -4.16 -48.42
N GLU A 13 -20.58 -3.24 -49.18
CA GLU A 13 -19.25 -2.70 -48.90
C GLU A 13 -19.21 -1.91 -47.58
N GLN A 14 -20.22 -1.10 -47.27
CA GLN A 14 -20.36 -0.40 -46.01
C GLN A 14 -20.49 -1.37 -44.82
N LEU A 15 -21.29 -2.40 -44.93
CA LEU A 15 -21.47 -3.41 -43.89
C LEU A 15 -20.18 -4.16 -43.62
N ARG A 16 -19.40 -4.51 -44.64
CA ARG A 16 -18.10 -5.15 -44.50
C ARG A 16 -17.09 -4.25 -43.83
N ALA A 17 -17.04 -2.97 -44.18
CA ALA A 17 -16.16 -1.98 -43.57
C ALA A 17 -16.50 -1.79 -42.09
N ASN A 18 -17.78 -1.70 -41.73
CA ASN A 18 -18.24 -1.58 -40.35
C ASN A 18 -17.94 -2.83 -39.54
N SER A 19 -18.15 -4.02 -40.12
CA SER A 19 -17.81 -5.30 -39.45
C SER A 19 -16.33 -5.42 -39.18
N SER A 20 -15.48 -5.05 -40.13
CA SER A 20 -14.01 -5.04 -39.96
C SER A 20 -13.55 -4.07 -38.87
N SER A 21 -14.14 -2.86 -38.83
CA SER A 21 -13.85 -1.85 -37.81
C SER A 21 -14.25 -2.32 -36.42
N LEU A 22 -15.39 -2.97 -36.26
CA LEU A 22 -15.83 -3.57 -34.99
C LEU A 22 -14.90 -4.69 -34.53
N ALA A 23 -14.48 -5.55 -35.42
CA ALA A 23 -13.55 -6.64 -35.11
C ALA A 23 -12.19 -6.12 -34.64
N GLU A 24 -11.69 -5.05 -35.25
CA GLU A 24 -10.45 -4.38 -34.83
C GLU A 24 -10.60 -3.73 -33.44
N ALA A 25 -11.72 -3.06 -33.16
CA ALA A 25 -11.99 -2.46 -31.86
C ALA A 25 -12.08 -3.52 -30.75
N GLU A 26 -12.74 -4.65 -31.01
CA GLU A 26 -12.82 -5.77 -30.07
C GLU A 26 -11.44 -6.40 -29.82
N ALA A 27 -10.63 -6.59 -30.83
CA ALA A 27 -9.28 -7.12 -30.70
C ALA A 27 -8.39 -6.20 -29.85
N LEU A 28 -8.51 -4.89 -30.02
CA LEU A 28 -7.80 -3.89 -29.23
C LEU A 28 -8.22 -3.92 -27.76
N GLN A 29 -9.51 -4.03 -27.49
CA GLN A 29 -10.03 -4.14 -26.12
C GLN A 29 -9.54 -5.44 -25.45
N ARG A 30 -9.55 -6.55 -26.14
CA ARG A 30 -9.04 -7.83 -25.62
C ARG A 30 -7.55 -7.77 -25.28
N ARG A 31 -6.74 -7.12 -26.13
CA ARG A 31 -5.31 -6.90 -25.86
C ARG A 31 -5.10 -6.06 -24.60
N LYS A 32 -5.86 -4.95 -24.44
CA LYS A 32 -5.79 -4.10 -23.23
C LYS A 32 -6.14 -4.89 -21.99
N ILE A 33 -7.18 -5.71 -22.01
CA ILE A 33 -7.58 -6.54 -20.87
C ILE A 33 -6.49 -7.55 -20.53
N LEU A 34 -5.88 -8.18 -21.52
CA LEU A 34 -4.79 -9.13 -21.30
C LEU A 34 -3.56 -8.45 -20.71
N GLU A 35 -3.18 -7.28 -21.21
CA GLU A 35 -2.07 -6.49 -20.66
C GLU A 35 -2.31 -6.08 -19.22
N LEU A 36 -3.53 -5.60 -18.89
CA LEU A 36 -3.91 -5.24 -17.54
C LEU A 36 -3.89 -6.46 -16.60
N ASN A 37 -4.40 -7.60 -17.06
CA ASN A 37 -4.37 -8.85 -16.30
C ASN A 37 -2.95 -9.35 -16.06
N GLN A 38 -2.06 -9.23 -17.04
CA GLN A 38 -0.65 -9.56 -16.89
C GLN A 38 0.04 -8.64 -15.89
N LYS A 39 -0.21 -7.34 -15.95
CA LYS A 39 0.31 -6.36 -14.99
C LYS A 39 -0.18 -6.66 -13.57
N LEU A 40 -1.44 -7.03 -13.41
CA LEU A 40 -2.00 -7.42 -12.11
C LEU A 40 -1.41 -8.74 -11.59
N LYS A 41 -1.17 -9.71 -12.45
CA LYS A 41 -0.55 -10.99 -12.08
C LYS A 41 0.94 -10.87 -11.79
N THR A 42 1.63 -9.93 -12.44
CA THR A 42 3.07 -9.69 -12.26
C THR A 42 3.37 -8.70 -11.15
N LYS A 43 2.35 -8.05 -10.56
CA LYS A 43 2.55 -7.18 -9.43
C LYS A 43 3.02 -8.01 -8.23
N SER A 44 4.32 -7.99 -7.98
CA SER A 44 4.91 -8.60 -6.81
C SER A 44 4.95 -7.59 -5.67
N TYR A 45 4.70 -8.08 -4.45
CA TYR A 45 4.81 -7.28 -3.25
C TYR A 45 6.15 -7.55 -2.58
N LEU A 46 6.65 -6.55 -1.86
CA LEU A 46 7.86 -6.70 -1.08
C LEU A 46 7.65 -7.79 -0.01
N LYS A 47 8.68 -8.58 0.22
CA LYS A 47 8.71 -9.53 1.32
C LYS A 47 9.30 -8.83 2.54
N MET A 48 8.63 -8.93 3.67
CA MET A 48 9.02 -8.27 4.89
C MET A 48 9.07 -9.26 6.05
N ALA A 49 9.96 -9.01 6.98
CA ALA A 49 10.14 -9.84 8.16
C ALA A 49 10.46 -8.96 9.37
N ASN A 50 10.35 -9.55 10.57
CA ASN A 50 10.75 -8.92 11.81
C ASN A 50 10.10 -7.56 12.05
N ALA A 51 8.80 -7.43 11.78
CA ALA A 51 8.05 -6.25 12.16
C ALA A 51 8.05 -6.12 13.69
N GLU A 52 8.37 -4.92 14.18
CA GLU A 52 8.45 -4.67 15.61
C GLU A 52 7.91 -3.27 15.93
N GLY A 53 6.96 -3.23 16.84
CA GLY A 53 6.45 -2.00 17.42
C GLY A 53 7.07 -1.72 18.78
N SER A 54 7.38 -0.47 19.06
CA SER A 54 7.92 -0.06 20.35
C SER A 54 7.49 1.36 20.72
N GLY A 55 7.43 1.63 22.03
CA GLY A 55 7.09 2.93 22.55
C GLY A 55 8.32 3.68 23.04
N PHE A 56 8.28 5.01 22.95
CA PHE A 56 9.36 5.89 23.38
C PHE A 56 8.83 7.03 24.21
N ARG A 57 9.61 7.40 25.21
CA ARG A 57 9.44 8.58 26.02
C ARG A 57 10.40 9.66 25.53
N LEU A 58 9.90 10.89 25.45
CA LEU A 58 10.72 12.05 25.08
C LEU A 58 11.13 12.77 26.38
N ILE A 59 12.43 12.89 26.58
CA ILE A 59 12.99 13.72 27.66
C ILE A 59 13.72 14.88 27.01
N ARG A 60 13.47 16.10 27.48
CA ARG A 60 14.11 17.31 26.96
C ARG A 60 15.64 17.15 26.90
N ASN A 61 16.24 17.53 25.75
CA ASN A 61 17.68 17.51 25.50
C ASN A 61 18.35 16.13 25.55
N THR A 62 17.55 15.05 25.51
CA THR A 62 18.06 13.68 25.44
C THR A 62 17.46 12.91 24.27
N ARG A 63 18.06 11.78 23.94
CA ARG A 63 17.49 10.89 22.92
C ARG A 63 16.21 10.24 23.45
N PRO A 64 15.24 9.97 22.58
CA PRO A 64 14.06 9.20 22.97
C PRO A 64 14.47 7.88 23.64
N THR A 65 13.85 7.59 24.77
CA THR A 65 14.14 6.40 25.55
C THR A 65 13.02 5.38 25.37
N LYS A 66 13.40 4.15 25.02
CA LYS A 66 12.45 3.06 24.85
C LYS A 66 11.76 2.73 26.17
N THR A 67 10.43 2.65 26.14
CA THR A 67 9.62 2.28 27.29
C THR A 67 8.39 1.49 26.86
N ASN A 68 7.89 0.62 27.73
CA ASN A 68 6.62 -0.06 27.53
C ASN A 68 5.50 0.48 28.44
N LYS A 69 5.76 1.57 29.15
CA LYS A 69 4.78 2.18 30.05
C LYS A 69 3.86 3.14 29.29
N ALA A 70 2.63 2.73 29.08
CA ALA A 70 1.67 3.44 28.26
C ALA A 70 1.46 4.92 28.67
N SER A 71 1.45 5.20 29.97
CA SER A 71 1.17 6.53 30.50
C SER A 71 2.20 7.60 30.15
N ILE A 72 3.43 7.20 29.79
CA ILE A 72 4.54 8.15 29.51
C ILE A 72 5.01 8.10 28.06
N ILE A 73 4.40 7.29 27.21
CA ILE A 73 4.76 7.20 25.80
C ILE A 73 4.31 8.43 25.05
N GLU A 74 5.23 9.01 24.29
CA GLU A 74 4.98 10.14 23.40
C GLU A 74 5.25 9.79 21.94
N LYS A 75 5.90 8.66 21.66
CA LYS A 75 6.11 8.13 20.31
C LYS A 75 5.92 6.63 20.27
N LEU A 76 5.28 6.16 19.19
CA LEU A 76 5.26 4.74 18.81
C LEU A 76 6.09 4.58 17.55
N ARG A 77 7.05 3.67 17.59
CA ARG A 77 7.92 3.38 16.45
C ARG A 77 7.59 2.00 15.89
N GLY A 78 7.44 1.92 14.59
CA GLY A 78 7.34 0.67 13.86
C GLY A 78 8.58 0.44 13.03
N CYS A 79 9.18 -0.73 13.14
CA CYS A 79 10.33 -1.14 12.35
C CYS A 79 10.03 -2.43 11.62
N VAL A 80 10.58 -2.58 10.43
CA VAL A 80 10.43 -3.78 9.61
C VAL A 80 11.67 -3.98 8.75
N THR A 81 12.03 -5.24 8.52
CA THR A 81 13.09 -5.58 7.57
C THR A 81 12.47 -5.97 6.24
N ILE A 82 12.83 -5.25 5.19
CA ILE A 82 12.45 -5.58 3.82
C ILE A 82 13.51 -6.52 3.28
N LEU A 83 13.08 -7.71 2.85
CA LEU A 83 13.98 -8.74 2.36
C LEU A 83 14.46 -8.42 0.95
N ALA A 84 15.68 -8.85 0.63
CA ALA A 84 16.29 -8.63 -0.66
C ALA A 84 15.42 -9.11 -1.82
N ASP A 85 15.29 -8.28 -2.85
CA ASP A 85 14.56 -8.59 -4.07
C ASP A 85 15.16 -7.75 -5.21
N GLU A 86 16.01 -8.36 -6.01
CA GLU A 86 16.68 -7.68 -7.11
C GLU A 86 15.72 -7.19 -8.18
N SER A 87 14.57 -7.84 -8.35
CA SER A 87 13.55 -7.44 -9.32
C SER A 87 12.91 -6.10 -9.00
N GLU A 88 12.97 -5.68 -7.73
CA GLU A 88 12.41 -4.43 -7.25
C GLU A 88 13.48 -3.37 -6.96
N ALA A 89 14.72 -3.61 -7.35
CA ALA A 89 15.82 -2.68 -7.11
C ALA A 89 15.61 -1.34 -7.82
N ASN A 90 15.95 -0.25 -7.14
CA ASN A 90 15.86 1.14 -7.63
C ASN A 90 14.43 1.63 -7.90
N ASN A 91 13.43 0.95 -7.40
CA ASN A 91 12.04 1.40 -7.47
C ASN A 91 11.67 2.20 -6.23
N GLU A 92 10.88 3.27 -6.44
CA GLU A 92 10.24 3.95 -5.33
C GLU A 92 9.16 3.07 -4.74
N LYS A 93 9.16 2.93 -3.43
CA LYS A 93 8.19 2.14 -2.70
C LYS A 93 7.49 2.98 -1.64
N ILE A 94 6.21 2.69 -1.46
CA ILE A 94 5.39 3.32 -0.44
C ILE A 94 4.84 2.22 0.44
N ILE A 95 5.13 2.32 1.73
CA ILE A 95 4.55 1.44 2.73
C ILE A 95 3.75 2.26 3.72
N TYR A 96 2.76 1.63 4.32
CA TYR A 96 1.91 2.26 5.32
C TYR A 96 2.01 1.50 6.62
N LEU A 97 2.21 2.23 7.69
CA LEU A 97 2.18 1.69 9.04
C LEU A 97 0.82 1.96 9.66
N GLN A 98 0.22 0.94 10.23
CA GLN A 98 -1.04 1.04 10.94
C GLN A 98 -0.85 0.52 12.36
N PHE A 99 -0.98 1.41 13.33
CA PHE A 99 -0.95 1.04 14.74
C PHE A 99 -2.38 0.90 15.25
N LEU A 100 -2.69 -0.24 15.83
CA LEU A 100 -3.99 -0.47 16.45
C LEU A 100 -3.85 -0.56 17.96
N ASP A 101 -4.76 0.06 18.69
CA ASP A 101 -4.85 -0.03 20.14
C ASP A 101 -5.49 -1.37 20.59
N PRO A 102 -5.58 -1.67 21.88
CA PRO A 102 -6.21 -2.90 22.36
C PRO A 102 -7.67 -3.08 21.92
N ASN A 103 -8.37 -2.00 21.62
CA ASN A 103 -9.73 -2.00 21.10
C ASN A 103 -9.81 -2.05 19.57
N LYS A 104 -8.67 -2.30 18.90
CA LYS A 104 -8.57 -2.34 17.44
C LYS A 104 -8.91 -1.00 16.75
N GLN A 105 -8.76 0.10 17.47
CA GLN A 105 -8.88 1.45 16.92
C GLN A 105 -7.54 1.91 16.35
N ILE A 106 -7.59 2.64 15.24
CA ILE A 106 -6.38 3.16 14.59
C ILE A 106 -5.83 4.32 15.41
N ILE A 107 -4.54 4.26 15.71
CA ILE A 107 -3.84 5.32 16.44
C ILE A 107 -3.39 6.39 15.45
N GLU A 108 -3.71 7.63 15.75
CA GLU A 108 -3.40 8.79 14.93
C GLU A 108 -1.98 9.31 15.19
N ASP A 109 -1.33 9.78 14.11
CA ASP A 109 -0.04 10.48 14.21
C ASP A 109 -0.31 11.98 14.42
N ASN A 110 -0.05 12.48 15.62
CA ASN A 110 -0.30 13.87 15.97
C ASN A 110 -1.72 14.33 15.56
N ALA A 111 -2.73 13.55 15.93
CA ALA A 111 -4.15 13.72 15.58
C ALA A 111 -4.47 13.66 14.09
N ASN A 112 -3.60 13.08 13.28
CA ASN A 112 -3.79 12.90 11.85
C ASN A 112 -3.77 11.42 11.45
N THR A 113 -4.58 11.07 10.45
CA THR A 113 -4.56 9.77 9.79
C THR A 113 -4.37 9.96 8.30
N ILE A 114 -4.00 8.88 7.62
CA ILE A 114 -3.87 8.85 6.17
C ILE A 114 -4.92 7.89 5.62
N THR A 115 -5.75 8.36 4.70
CA THR A 115 -6.77 7.54 4.05
C THR A 115 -6.43 7.35 2.57
N VAL A 116 -6.31 6.09 2.15
CA VAL A 116 -6.04 5.72 0.76
C VAL A 116 -7.03 4.63 0.35
N ASN A 117 -7.84 4.90 -0.66
CA ASN A 117 -8.84 3.96 -1.18
C ASN A 117 -9.78 3.39 -0.10
N GLY A 118 -10.18 4.23 0.86
CA GLY A 118 -11.04 3.82 1.98
C GLY A 118 -10.32 3.14 3.14
N ASN A 119 -9.04 2.83 3.02
CA ASN A 119 -8.23 2.28 4.09
C ASN A 119 -7.55 3.41 4.88
N VAL A 120 -7.54 3.29 6.19
CA VAL A 120 -6.99 4.30 7.10
C VAL A 120 -5.69 3.78 7.72
N TYR A 121 -4.64 4.58 7.65
CA TYR A 121 -3.31 4.25 8.17
C TYR A 121 -2.79 5.32 9.11
N SER A 122 -1.86 4.94 9.99
CA SER A 122 -1.23 5.87 10.95
C SER A 122 -0.11 6.68 10.30
N LYS A 123 0.71 6.08 9.46
CA LYS A 123 1.89 6.72 8.86
C LYS A 123 2.16 6.20 7.46
N ARG A 124 2.63 7.08 6.58
CA ARG A 124 3.09 6.75 5.23
C ARG A 124 4.61 6.87 5.19
N VAL A 125 5.26 5.88 4.60
CA VAL A 125 6.72 5.86 4.43
C VAL A 125 7.06 5.69 2.97
N GLU A 126 7.80 6.65 2.41
CA GLU A 126 8.30 6.59 1.04
C GLU A 126 9.80 6.37 1.06
N PHE A 127 10.28 5.46 0.23
CA PHE A 127 11.71 5.17 0.12
C PHE A 127 12.04 4.56 -1.24
N VAL A 128 13.33 4.66 -1.62
CA VAL A 128 13.84 3.97 -2.79
C VAL A 128 14.44 2.65 -2.32
N PHE A 129 13.89 1.54 -2.81
CA PHE A 129 14.37 0.22 -2.46
C PHE A 129 15.57 -0.16 -3.33
N THR A 130 16.69 -0.49 -2.69
CA THR A 130 17.95 -0.80 -3.38
C THR A 130 18.08 -2.27 -3.80
N GLY A 131 17.11 -3.12 -3.44
CA GLY A 131 17.12 -4.54 -3.79
C GLY A 131 17.83 -5.44 -2.79
N ILE A 132 18.48 -4.87 -1.78
CA ILE A 132 19.13 -5.60 -0.68
C ILE A 132 18.27 -5.51 0.59
N ASP A 133 18.57 -6.35 1.59
CA ASP A 133 17.91 -6.28 2.87
C ASP A 133 17.95 -4.86 3.44
N THR A 134 16.80 -4.30 3.75
CA THR A 134 16.67 -2.91 4.21
C THR A 134 15.85 -2.85 5.49
N TYR A 135 16.40 -2.20 6.49
CA TYR A 135 15.72 -1.97 7.77
C TYR A 135 15.07 -0.59 7.74
N VAL A 136 13.75 -0.55 7.88
CA VAL A 136 12.96 0.67 7.82
C VAL A 136 12.25 0.89 9.16
N CYS A 137 12.43 2.07 9.73
CA CYS A 137 11.75 2.49 10.95
C CYS A 137 11.10 3.83 10.75
N GLU A 138 9.89 3.99 11.26
CA GLU A 138 9.18 5.25 11.35
C GLU A 138 8.41 5.34 12.66
N ALA A 139 8.18 6.55 13.12
CA ALA A 139 7.49 6.79 14.37
C ALA A 139 6.31 7.75 14.18
N ILE A 140 5.30 7.54 14.99
CA ILE A 140 4.16 8.46 15.11
C ILE A 140 4.23 9.19 16.46
N THR A 141 3.68 10.39 16.49
CA THR A 141 3.64 11.23 17.69
C THR A 141 2.31 11.02 18.41
N ILE A 142 2.40 10.74 19.70
CA ILE A 142 1.26 10.43 20.56
C ILE A 142 1.21 11.48 21.69
N PRO A 143 0.04 12.02 22.00
CA PRO A 143 -0.11 12.85 23.20
C PRO A 143 0.17 12.00 24.46
N GLU A 144 0.96 12.54 25.37
CA GLU A 144 1.29 11.86 26.63
C GLU A 144 0.00 11.53 27.42
N GLY A 145 -0.06 10.31 27.93
CA GLY A 145 -1.21 9.85 28.72
C GLY A 145 -2.42 9.41 27.90
N SER A 146 -2.35 9.43 26.58
CA SER A 146 -3.47 9.04 25.71
C SER A 146 -3.59 7.52 25.45
N LEU A 147 -2.54 6.77 25.74
CA LEU A 147 -2.51 5.32 25.49
C LEU A 147 -2.95 4.54 26.74
N MET A 148 -3.70 3.48 26.51
CA MET A 148 -4.11 2.53 27.54
C MET A 148 -3.14 1.35 27.63
N GLU A 149 -3.21 0.60 28.69
CA GLU A 149 -2.50 -0.68 28.85
C GLU A 149 -3.14 -1.74 27.97
N GLY A 150 -2.34 -2.65 27.45
CA GLY A 150 -2.81 -3.79 26.69
C GLY A 150 -1.96 -4.14 25.49
N ASN A 151 -2.51 -4.99 24.62
CA ASN A 151 -1.85 -5.45 23.41
C ASN A 151 -2.13 -4.52 22.24
N TYR A 152 -1.06 -4.03 21.63
CA TYR A 152 -1.08 -3.20 20.44
C TYR A 152 -0.66 -4.01 19.23
N THR A 153 -1.12 -3.60 18.06
CA THR A 153 -0.80 -4.25 16.80
C THR A 153 -0.13 -3.26 15.86
N LEU A 154 0.96 -3.67 15.24
CA LEU A 154 1.59 -2.97 14.13
C LEU A 154 1.34 -3.76 12.87
N ASN A 155 0.62 -3.16 11.93
CA ASN A 155 0.41 -3.69 10.60
C ASN A 155 1.24 -2.90 9.59
N VAL A 156 1.90 -3.60 8.68
CA VAL A 156 2.66 -2.97 7.60
C VAL A 156 2.03 -3.36 6.26
N PHE A 157 1.63 -2.34 5.51
CA PHE A 157 0.98 -2.50 4.22
C PHE A 157 1.88 -1.99 3.09
N GLU A 158 1.86 -2.67 1.97
CA GLU A 158 2.31 -2.12 0.70
C GLU A 158 1.06 -1.94 -0.16
N ASP A 159 0.78 -0.69 -0.56
CA ASP A 159 -0.50 -0.32 -1.17
C ASP A 159 -1.68 -0.77 -0.27
N GLU A 160 -2.55 -1.64 -0.78
CA GLU A 160 -3.71 -2.15 -0.03
C GLU A 160 -3.47 -3.50 0.65
N ARG A 161 -2.31 -4.11 0.40
CA ARG A 161 -2.02 -5.45 0.88
C ARG A 161 -1.28 -5.42 2.21
N LEU A 162 -1.81 -6.15 3.18
CA LEU A 162 -1.12 -6.41 4.44
C LEU A 162 0.05 -7.37 4.19
N ILE A 163 1.26 -6.90 4.44
CA ILE A 163 2.47 -7.69 4.21
C ILE A 163 2.90 -8.41 5.48
N THR A 164 2.92 -7.72 6.61
CA THR A 164 3.32 -8.30 7.88
C THR A 164 2.61 -7.61 9.03
N SER A 165 2.52 -8.31 10.14
CA SER A 165 1.86 -7.83 11.35
C SER A 165 2.65 -8.30 12.57
N SER A 166 2.65 -7.48 13.61
CA SER A 166 3.32 -7.79 14.87
C SER A 166 2.51 -7.23 16.03
N GLU A 167 2.60 -7.89 17.17
CA GLU A 167 1.96 -7.42 18.39
C GLU A 167 3.03 -7.01 19.41
N PHE A 168 2.69 -6.02 20.21
CA PHE A 168 3.53 -5.58 21.34
C PHE A 168 2.65 -5.16 22.51
N GLN A 169 3.14 -5.35 23.71
CA GLN A 169 2.39 -5.06 24.92
C GLN A 169 2.89 -3.80 25.60
N LEU A 170 1.93 -2.95 26.00
CA LEU A 170 2.19 -1.79 26.85
C LEU A 170 1.58 -2.02 28.24
N LYS A 171 2.33 -1.62 29.24
CA LYS A 171 1.92 -1.71 30.64
C LYS A 171 1.43 -0.39 31.23
#